data_a0401ba41cc78f0c9f435946f18a5ba8
#
_entry.id   a0401ba41cc78f0c9f435946f18a5ba8
#
_cell.length_a   1.000
_cell.length_b   1.000
_cell.length_c   1.000
_cell.angle_alpha   90.00
_cell.angle_beta   90.00
_cell.angle_gamma   90.00
#
_symmetry.space_group_name_H-M   'P 1'
#
loop_
_entity.id
_entity.type
_entity.pdbx_description
1 polymer ?
#
loop_
_entity_poly.entity_id
_entity_poly.type
_entity_poly.pdbx_seq_one_letter_code
_entity_poly.pdbx_strand_id
1 'polypeptide(L)'
;MKAGNETYLLIKTVPGLEDISVMEIKNLLENLEDITIRPHGILGRILVKVNAPIFEAAQILNEKARSIEKVIVLLGICKVDRTKSELKNIYEVIKNSKVSNLLTPYETFGVRPSREGKHEYTSLDIGRVGGNAIIDRVREIFGERPAVNLKHPSIIVYCDVVGDICMVGIDTTGDMALHKRGYRVFDHPAALRPTIAYAMIKIADVKEKEILLDPFCGGGSILIEAACVYKKLRLFGIDVFAQNIKGAYLNAVCAGVSGKITFIVGDATKLDRIFNIDVDKIICNPPYGIRQLRGGRRKEIPQLYDKFFSSASKILANNGVICIITPKRKTIKLAVDKSKLQIYHEREVYHGGLKAYIFVIGKRD
;
A
#
# COMPACT_ATOMS: atom_id res chain seq x y z
N MET A 1 4.75 -20.31 -20.05
CA MET A 1 6.17 -19.99 -20.17
C MET A 1 6.96 -21.15 -19.61
N LYS A 2 7.88 -21.73 -20.38
CA LYS A 2 8.80 -22.75 -19.86
C LYS A 2 9.69 -22.08 -18.81
N ALA A 3 9.88 -22.73 -17.67
CA ALA A 3 10.78 -22.27 -16.61
C ALA A 3 12.22 -22.20 -17.11
N GLY A 4 12.56 -21.09 -17.73
CA GLY A 4 13.95 -20.69 -17.94
C GLY A 4 14.57 -20.34 -16.58
N ASN A 5 15.90 -20.28 -16.51
CA ASN A 5 16.69 -19.93 -15.30
C ASN A 5 16.44 -18.50 -14.77
N GLU A 6 15.39 -17.85 -15.20
CA GLU A 6 15.04 -16.47 -14.88
C GLU A 6 14.33 -16.38 -13.53
N THR A 7 14.84 -15.57 -12.64
CA THR A 7 14.26 -15.38 -11.30
C THR A 7 13.61 -14.01 -11.23
N TYR A 8 12.35 -13.98 -10.84
CA TYR A 8 11.55 -12.77 -10.71
C TYR A 8 11.14 -12.51 -9.26
N LEU A 9 11.00 -11.25 -8.90
CA LEU A 9 10.24 -10.83 -7.74
C LEU A 9 8.80 -10.55 -8.17
N LEU A 10 7.84 -11.13 -7.47
CA LEU A 10 6.44 -10.71 -7.51
C LEU A 10 6.23 -9.69 -6.39
N ILE A 11 5.86 -8.49 -6.77
CA ILE A 11 5.58 -7.40 -5.84
C ILE A 11 4.07 -7.21 -5.73
N LYS A 12 3.56 -7.15 -4.50
CA LYS A 12 2.18 -6.72 -4.23
C LYS A 12 2.19 -5.25 -3.84
N THR A 13 1.30 -4.50 -4.46
CA THR A 13 1.06 -3.09 -4.17
C THR A 13 -0.43 -2.78 -4.16
N VAL A 14 -0.79 -1.54 -3.86
CA VAL A 14 -2.18 -1.09 -3.91
C VAL A 14 -2.63 -0.99 -5.38
N PRO A 15 -3.76 -1.65 -5.77
CA PRO A 15 -4.32 -1.50 -7.11
C PRO A 15 -4.58 -0.03 -7.47
N GLY A 16 -4.06 0.38 -8.63
CA GLY A 16 -4.11 1.76 -9.12
C GLY A 16 -2.89 2.62 -8.76
N LEU A 17 -1.91 2.07 -8.01
CA LEU A 17 -0.67 2.75 -7.62
C LEU A 17 0.59 2.01 -8.10
N GLU A 18 0.46 1.11 -9.06
CA GLU A 18 1.55 0.27 -9.55
C GLU A 18 2.70 1.08 -10.17
N ASP A 19 2.39 2.18 -10.85
CA ASP A 19 3.37 3.10 -11.43
C ASP A 19 4.22 3.80 -10.36
N ILE A 20 3.62 4.20 -9.24
CA ILE A 20 4.35 4.79 -8.10
C ILE A 20 5.30 3.76 -7.50
N SER A 21 4.84 2.50 -7.37
CA SER A 21 5.69 1.41 -6.89
C SER A 21 6.84 1.12 -7.85
N VAL A 22 6.60 1.16 -9.16
CA VAL A 22 7.66 0.99 -10.18
C VAL A 22 8.69 2.10 -10.10
N MET A 23 8.25 3.36 -9.93
CA MET A 23 9.19 4.48 -9.74
C MET A 23 10.07 4.29 -8.50
N GLU A 24 9.47 3.85 -7.40
CA GLU A 24 10.23 3.56 -6.17
C GLU A 24 11.20 2.40 -6.35
N ILE A 25 10.78 1.29 -6.96
CA ILE A 25 11.62 0.12 -7.23
C ILE A 25 12.83 0.51 -8.10
N LYS A 26 12.60 1.31 -9.16
CA LYS A 26 13.68 1.82 -10.03
C LYS A 26 14.69 2.68 -9.29
N ASN A 27 14.26 3.41 -8.26
CA ASN A 27 15.16 4.24 -7.44
C ASN A 27 15.91 3.44 -6.38
N LEU A 28 15.42 2.26 -5.99
CA LEU A 28 16.01 1.43 -4.94
C LEU A 28 16.93 0.33 -5.47
N LEU A 29 16.66 -0.16 -6.68
CA LEU A 29 17.43 -1.25 -7.30
C LEU A 29 18.16 -0.76 -8.54
N GLU A 30 19.48 -0.90 -8.55
CA GLU A 30 20.33 -0.44 -9.66
C GLU A 30 20.38 -1.42 -10.84
N ASN A 31 20.24 -2.73 -10.57
CA ASN A 31 20.44 -3.81 -11.55
C ASN A 31 19.11 -4.40 -12.02
N LEU A 32 18.21 -3.54 -12.49
CA LEU A 32 16.92 -3.96 -13.07
C LEU A 32 17.10 -4.40 -14.52
N GLU A 33 16.55 -5.56 -14.87
CA GLU A 33 16.54 -6.08 -16.23
C GLU A 33 15.18 -5.85 -16.92
N ASP A 34 14.07 -6.16 -16.23
CA ASP A 34 12.72 -5.97 -16.75
C ASP A 34 11.71 -5.71 -15.62
N ILE A 35 10.65 -4.97 -15.95
CA ILE A 35 9.50 -4.74 -15.07
C ILE A 35 8.21 -4.88 -15.85
N THR A 36 7.40 -5.86 -15.48
CA THR A 36 6.05 -6.05 -16.03
C THR A 36 5.00 -5.58 -15.03
N ILE A 37 4.26 -4.53 -15.39
CA ILE A 37 3.15 -4.00 -14.60
C ILE A 37 1.89 -4.78 -14.95
N ARG A 38 1.13 -5.20 -13.90
CA ARG A 38 -0.13 -5.95 -14.04
C ARG A 38 0.03 -7.22 -14.89
N PRO A 39 0.93 -8.14 -14.50
CA PRO A 39 1.09 -9.39 -15.23
C PRO A 39 -0.27 -10.09 -15.33
N HIS A 40 -0.57 -10.63 -16.52
CA HIS A 40 -1.88 -11.21 -16.85
C HIS A 40 -3.09 -10.27 -16.62
N GLY A 41 -2.89 -8.93 -16.62
CA GLY A 41 -3.94 -7.96 -16.34
C GLY A 41 -4.29 -7.81 -14.85
N ILE A 42 -3.58 -8.45 -13.94
CA ILE A 42 -3.89 -8.47 -12.51
C ILE A 42 -3.45 -7.17 -11.85
N LEU A 43 -4.43 -6.42 -11.33
CA LEU A 43 -4.18 -5.18 -10.62
C LEU A 43 -3.41 -5.39 -9.31
N GLY A 44 -2.56 -4.44 -8.95
CA GLY A 44 -1.78 -4.48 -7.72
C GLY A 44 -0.66 -5.52 -7.72
N ARG A 45 -0.25 -6.00 -8.89
CA ARG A 45 0.87 -6.94 -9.08
C ARG A 45 1.89 -6.36 -10.05
N ILE A 46 3.17 -6.58 -9.75
CA ILE A 46 4.30 -6.20 -10.58
C ILE A 46 5.29 -7.37 -10.57
N LEU A 47 5.79 -7.76 -11.74
CA LEU A 47 6.93 -8.67 -11.85
C LEU A 47 8.19 -7.85 -12.11
N VAL A 48 9.24 -8.15 -11.37
CA VAL A 48 10.53 -7.47 -11.46
C VAL A 48 11.62 -8.50 -11.72
N LYS A 49 12.32 -8.37 -12.83
CA LYS A 49 13.50 -9.16 -13.16
C LYS A 49 14.75 -8.37 -12.78
N VAL A 50 15.63 -8.97 -12.01
CA VAL A 50 16.86 -8.33 -11.55
C VAL A 50 18.08 -9.13 -12.00
N ASN A 51 19.14 -8.43 -12.37
CA ASN A 51 20.43 -9.01 -12.66
C ASN A 51 21.35 -8.87 -11.42
N ALA A 52 20.87 -9.41 -10.29
CA ALA A 52 21.53 -9.40 -8.99
C ALA A 52 21.06 -10.60 -8.16
N PRO A 53 21.72 -10.93 -7.03
CA PRO A 53 21.21 -11.94 -6.11
C PRO A 53 19.79 -11.58 -5.66
N ILE A 54 18.82 -12.43 -6.01
CA ILE A 54 17.38 -12.14 -5.89
C ILE A 54 16.96 -11.83 -4.45
N PHE A 55 17.58 -12.49 -3.46
CA PHE A 55 17.28 -12.27 -2.05
C PHE A 55 17.83 -10.95 -1.53
N GLU A 56 18.97 -10.47 -2.05
CA GLU A 56 19.50 -9.13 -1.74
C GLU A 56 18.56 -8.04 -2.27
N ALA A 57 18.08 -8.17 -3.51
CA ALA A 57 17.12 -7.26 -4.08
C ALA A 57 15.81 -7.27 -3.27
N ALA A 58 15.34 -8.46 -2.87
CA ALA A 58 14.15 -8.59 -2.03
C ALA A 58 14.36 -7.94 -0.65
N GLN A 59 15.53 -8.09 -0.05
CA GLN A 59 15.87 -7.45 1.23
C GLN A 59 15.87 -5.93 1.13
N ILE A 60 16.50 -5.34 0.10
CA ILE A 60 16.49 -3.89 -0.13
C ILE A 60 15.08 -3.35 -0.21
N LEU A 61 14.20 -4.04 -0.96
CA LEU A 61 12.80 -3.63 -1.08
C LEU A 61 12.03 -3.76 0.24
N ASN A 62 12.22 -4.85 0.99
CA ASN A 62 11.58 -5.03 2.29
C ASN A 62 12.01 -3.98 3.32
N GLU A 63 13.26 -3.56 3.30
CA GLU A 63 13.80 -2.57 4.25
C GLU A 63 13.43 -1.13 3.87
N LYS A 64 13.47 -0.80 2.58
CA LYS A 64 13.45 0.61 2.14
C LYS A 64 12.16 1.04 1.46
N ALA A 65 11.43 0.12 0.81
CA ALA A 65 10.25 0.49 0.04
C ALA A 65 9.06 0.89 0.92
N ARG A 66 8.31 1.88 0.46
CA ARG A 66 7.18 2.47 1.17
C ARG A 66 5.85 2.34 0.43
N SER A 67 5.87 2.13 -0.90
CA SER A 67 4.67 2.00 -1.73
C SER A 67 4.18 0.57 -1.90
N ILE A 68 5.00 -0.43 -1.56
CA ILE A 68 4.69 -1.85 -1.76
C ILE A 68 4.20 -2.52 -0.47
N GLU A 69 3.48 -3.62 -0.61
CA GLU A 69 2.91 -4.36 0.51
C GLU A 69 3.64 -5.67 0.80
N LYS A 70 4.11 -6.38 -0.25
CA LYS A 70 4.85 -7.64 -0.14
C LYS A 70 5.86 -7.80 -1.26
N VAL A 71 6.94 -8.50 -0.95
CA VAL A 71 8.00 -8.93 -1.86
C VAL A 71 8.07 -10.46 -1.81
N ILE A 72 7.92 -11.10 -2.96
CA ILE A 72 7.83 -12.55 -3.09
C ILE A 72 8.85 -12.98 -4.17
N VAL A 73 9.74 -13.90 -3.84
CA VAL A 73 10.60 -14.54 -4.84
C VAL A 73 9.75 -15.56 -5.61
N LEU A 74 9.49 -15.29 -6.88
CA LEU A 74 8.58 -16.08 -7.71
C LEU A 74 9.18 -17.46 -8.00
N LEU A 75 8.42 -18.51 -7.72
CA LEU A 75 8.75 -19.91 -8.08
C LEU A 75 8.09 -20.36 -9.37
N GLY A 76 6.89 -19.86 -9.66
CA GLY A 76 6.17 -20.19 -10.87
C GLY A 76 4.78 -19.57 -10.95
N ILE A 77 4.21 -19.67 -12.16
CA ILE A 77 2.86 -19.19 -12.47
C ILE A 77 2.12 -20.33 -13.18
N CYS A 78 0.87 -20.58 -12.80
CA CYS A 78 0.01 -21.53 -13.50
C CYS A 78 -1.40 -20.97 -13.69
N LYS A 79 -2.10 -21.51 -14.69
CA LYS A 79 -3.54 -21.32 -14.84
C LYS A 79 -4.27 -22.22 -13.86
N VAL A 80 -5.33 -21.69 -13.28
CA VAL A 80 -6.28 -22.42 -12.43
C VAL A 80 -7.68 -22.03 -12.84
N ASP A 81 -8.57 -22.99 -13.01
CA ASP A 81 -9.97 -22.68 -13.27
C ASP A 81 -10.75 -22.63 -11.94
N ARG A 82 -12.04 -22.43 -12.03
CA ARG A 82 -12.94 -22.31 -10.87
C ARG A 82 -13.14 -23.65 -10.12
N THR A 83 -12.88 -24.77 -10.78
CA THR A 83 -13.14 -26.12 -10.25
C THR A 83 -12.03 -26.62 -9.34
N LYS A 84 -12.37 -27.51 -8.40
CA LYS A 84 -11.40 -28.14 -7.50
C LYS A 84 -10.35 -28.99 -8.20
N SER A 85 -10.68 -29.56 -9.37
CA SER A 85 -9.76 -30.38 -10.16
C SER A 85 -8.52 -29.60 -10.61
N GLU A 86 -8.64 -28.29 -10.79
CA GLU A 86 -7.56 -27.43 -11.25
C GLU A 86 -6.51 -27.12 -10.18
N LEU A 87 -6.80 -27.46 -8.93
CA LEU A 87 -5.79 -27.37 -7.85
C LEU A 87 -4.55 -28.24 -8.12
N LYS A 88 -4.66 -29.26 -8.98
CA LYS A 88 -3.53 -30.04 -9.48
C LYS A 88 -2.45 -29.18 -10.13
N ASN A 89 -2.83 -28.08 -10.81
CA ASN A 89 -1.88 -27.19 -11.47
C ASN A 89 -1.04 -26.42 -10.44
N ILE A 90 -1.62 -26.06 -9.29
CA ILE A 90 -0.88 -25.48 -8.15
C ILE A 90 0.09 -26.51 -7.57
N TYR A 91 -0.37 -27.75 -7.41
CA TYR A 91 0.50 -28.83 -6.95
C TYR A 91 1.71 -29.02 -7.88
N GLU A 92 1.47 -29.15 -9.18
CA GLU A 92 2.51 -29.38 -10.18
C GLU A 92 3.52 -28.22 -10.25
N VAL A 93 3.05 -26.97 -10.22
CA VAL A 93 3.97 -25.81 -10.29
C VAL A 93 4.89 -25.74 -9.06
N ILE A 94 4.38 -26.09 -7.87
CA ILE A 94 5.18 -26.11 -6.65
C ILE A 94 6.13 -27.30 -6.65
N LYS A 95 5.65 -28.50 -6.95
CA LYS A 95 6.44 -29.74 -6.97
C LYS A 95 7.61 -29.65 -7.95
N ASN A 96 7.39 -29.05 -9.13
CA ASN A 96 8.41 -28.90 -10.15
C ASN A 96 9.25 -27.62 -10.01
N SER A 97 9.02 -26.83 -8.96
CA SER A 97 9.78 -25.61 -8.70
C SER A 97 11.13 -25.89 -8.00
N LYS A 98 11.91 -24.82 -7.84
CA LYS A 98 13.18 -24.84 -7.07
C LYS A 98 12.94 -24.67 -5.56
N VAL A 99 11.75 -24.96 -5.02
CA VAL A 99 11.46 -24.81 -3.59
C VAL A 99 12.41 -25.62 -2.70
N SER A 100 12.83 -26.78 -3.15
CA SER A 100 13.80 -27.65 -2.47
C SER A 100 15.21 -27.08 -2.36
N ASN A 101 15.54 -26.03 -3.13
CA ASN A 101 16.82 -25.33 -2.96
C ASN A 101 16.83 -24.45 -1.70
N LEU A 102 15.66 -24.15 -1.16
CA LEU A 102 15.47 -23.24 -0.03
C LEU A 102 14.86 -23.92 1.19
N LEU A 103 14.19 -25.07 0.99
CA LEU A 103 13.50 -25.82 2.02
C LEU A 103 14.03 -27.25 2.04
N THR A 104 14.71 -27.61 3.14
CA THR A 104 15.19 -28.95 3.43
C THR A 104 14.33 -29.56 4.56
N PRO A 105 14.55 -30.82 4.96
CA PRO A 105 13.85 -31.42 6.11
C PRO A 105 14.05 -30.70 7.45
N TYR A 106 15.09 -29.87 7.55
CA TYR A 106 15.44 -29.17 8.80
C TYR A 106 14.71 -27.84 9.01
N GLU A 107 14.16 -27.24 7.93
CA GLU A 107 13.36 -26.03 8.02
C GLU A 107 11.89 -26.37 8.26
N THR A 108 11.19 -25.44 8.89
CA THR A 108 9.73 -25.47 8.97
C THR A 108 9.11 -24.58 7.90
N PHE A 109 7.95 -24.97 7.39
CA PHE A 109 7.27 -24.17 6.38
C PHE A 109 5.77 -23.98 6.67
N GLY A 110 5.22 -22.94 6.04
CA GLY A 110 3.78 -22.69 6.00
C GLY A 110 3.34 -22.13 4.66
N VAL A 111 2.19 -22.57 4.17
CA VAL A 111 1.59 -21.97 2.96
C VAL A 111 0.64 -20.87 3.37
N ARG A 112 0.76 -19.70 2.72
CA ARG A 112 -0.12 -18.54 2.90
C ARG A 112 -0.88 -18.28 1.59
N PRO A 113 -2.09 -18.83 1.45
CA PRO A 113 -2.90 -18.63 0.27
C PRO A 113 -3.64 -17.29 0.32
N SER A 114 -3.68 -16.59 -0.81
CA SER A 114 -4.56 -15.47 -1.09
C SER A 114 -5.47 -15.86 -2.26
N ARG A 115 -6.75 -15.49 -2.21
CA ARG A 115 -7.71 -15.85 -3.25
C ARG A 115 -8.66 -14.69 -3.53
N GLU A 116 -8.67 -14.26 -4.78
CA GLU A 116 -9.56 -13.24 -5.33
C GLU A 116 -10.35 -13.83 -6.52
N GLY A 117 -11.68 -13.75 -6.46
CA GLY A 117 -12.56 -14.29 -7.50
C GLY A 117 -13.53 -15.36 -6.98
N LYS A 118 -14.32 -15.94 -7.91
CA LYS A 118 -15.31 -16.97 -7.62
C LYS A 118 -14.75 -18.35 -7.98
N HIS A 119 -14.52 -19.20 -6.97
CA HIS A 119 -13.97 -20.53 -7.12
C HIS A 119 -14.75 -21.50 -6.24
N GLU A 120 -14.82 -22.78 -6.63
CA GLU A 120 -15.42 -23.87 -5.87
C GLU A 120 -14.52 -24.33 -4.72
N TYR A 121 -13.27 -23.92 -4.70
CA TYR A 121 -12.29 -24.23 -3.67
C TYR A 121 -12.03 -23.02 -2.76
N THR A 122 -11.56 -23.30 -1.56
CA THR A 122 -11.26 -22.31 -0.53
C THR A 122 -9.75 -22.04 -0.44
N SER A 123 -9.37 -21.00 0.32
CA SER A 123 -7.96 -20.77 0.66
C SER A 123 -7.34 -21.95 1.42
N LEU A 124 -8.13 -22.69 2.23
CA LEU A 124 -7.66 -23.89 2.93
C LEU A 124 -7.32 -25.01 1.95
N ASP A 125 -8.11 -25.19 0.88
CA ASP A 125 -7.84 -26.18 -0.15
C ASP A 125 -6.53 -25.86 -0.89
N ILE A 126 -6.28 -24.58 -1.23
CA ILE A 126 -5.02 -24.13 -1.83
C ILE A 126 -3.85 -24.42 -0.88
N GLY A 127 -3.98 -24.05 0.40
CA GLY A 127 -2.96 -24.29 1.41
C GLY A 127 -2.61 -25.76 1.59
N ARG A 128 -3.62 -26.65 1.60
CA ARG A 128 -3.43 -28.09 1.70
C ARG A 128 -2.71 -28.67 0.48
N VAL A 129 -3.15 -28.31 -0.73
CA VAL A 129 -2.54 -28.78 -1.97
C VAL A 129 -1.10 -28.28 -2.11
N GLY A 130 -0.85 -27.00 -1.83
CA GLY A 130 0.49 -26.45 -1.83
C GLY A 130 1.41 -27.09 -0.79
N GLY A 131 0.88 -27.34 0.42
CA GLY A 131 1.61 -28.05 1.47
C GLY A 131 2.01 -29.46 1.09
N ASN A 132 1.09 -30.24 0.49
CA ASN A 132 1.37 -31.59 0.01
C ASN A 132 2.45 -31.58 -1.08
N ALA A 133 2.37 -30.65 -2.05
CA ALA A 133 3.37 -30.53 -3.12
C ALA A 133 4.78 -30.27 -2.57
N ILE A 134 4.90 -29.42 -1.54
CA ILE A 134 6.17 -29.13 -0.86
C ILE A 134 6.70 -30.39 -0.16
N ILE A 135 5.86 -31.06 0.62
CA ILE A 135 6.22 -32.28 1.35
C ILE A 135 6.71 -33.35 0.39
N ASP A 136 5.96 -33.58 -0.70
CA ASP A 136 6.32 -34.60 -1.68
C ASP A 136 7.62 -34.26 -2.40
N ARG A 137 7.83 -32.97 -2.75
CA ARG A 137 9.08 -32.52 -3.40
C ARG A 137 10.31 -32.70 -2.50
N VAL A 138 10.22 -32.29 -1.25
CA VAL A 138 11.34 -32.39 -0.30
C VAL A 138 11.63 -33.85 0.02
N ARG A 139 10.59 -34.68 0.24
CA ARG A 139 10.74 -36.11 0.46
C ARG A 139 11.40 -36.82 -0.74
N GLU A 140 11.02 -36.46 -1.95
CA GLU A 140 11.57 -37.02 -3.20
C GLU A 140 13.08 -36.77 -3.33
N ILE A 141 13.57 -35.63 -2.85
CA ILE A 141 14.99 -35.25 -2.95
C ILE A 141 15.80 -35.72 -1.75
N PHE A 142 15.27 -35.60 -0.55
CA PHE A 142 16.02 -35.80 0.69
C PHE A 142 15.66 -37.13 1.43
N GLY A 143 14.60 -37.81 0.99
CA GLY A 143 14.10 -39.01 1.68
C GLY A 143 13.21 -38.72 2.90
N GLU A 144 13.24 -37.47 3.40
CA GLU A 144 12.52 -37.04 4.61
C GLU A 144 11.60 -35.87 4.28
N ARG A 145 10.56 -35.65 5.10
CA ARG A 145 9.62 -34.55 4.94
C ARG A 145 9.98 -33.37 5.84
N PRO A 146 9.74 -32.12 5.40
CA PRO A 146 9.87 -30.95 6.24
C PRO A 146 8.71 -30.86 7.25
N ALA A 147 8.95 -30.17 8.36
CA ALA A 147 7.90 -29.94 9.35
C ALA A 147 7.00 -28.76 8.94
N VAL A 148 5.69 -28.95 9.13
CA VAL A 148 4.70 -27.88 8.91
C VAL A 148 4.54 -27.05 10.17
N ASN A 149 4.73 -25.74 10.07
CA ASN A 149 4.45 -24.78 11.14
C ASN A 149 3.58 -23.65 10.61
N LEU A 150 2.29 -23.67 10.95
CA LEU A 150 1.35 -22.66 10.46
C LEU A 150 1.42 -21.35 11.25
N LYS A 151 1.99 -21.34 12.46
CA LYS A 151 2.08 -20.10 13.27
C LYS A 151 3.36 -19.33 12.99
N HIS A 152 4.49 -19.98 13.03
CA HIS A 152 5.82 -19.36 12.90
C HIS A 152 6.73 -20.22 12.00
N PRO A 153 6.43 -20.32 10.68
CA PRO A 153 7.26 -21.07 9.77
C PRO A 153 8.59 -20.31 9.53
N SER A 154 9.68 -21.07 9.30
CA SER A 154 10.95 -20.49 8.85
C SER A 154 10.84 -20.00 7.40
N ILE A 155 10.05 -20.73 6.59
CA ILE A 155 9.82 -20.39 5.18
C ILE A 155 8.32 -20.29 4.90
N ILE A 156 7.92 -19.16 4.33
CA ILE A 156 6.54 -18.93 3.91
C ILE A 156 6.43 -19.11 2.40
N VAL A 157 5.63 -20.06 1.97
CA VAL A 157 5.25 -20.20 0.55
C VAL A 157 3.93 -19.49 0.31
N TYR A 158 3.95 -18.49 -0.55
CA TYR A 158 2.79 -17.68 -0.88
C TYR A 158 2.14 -18.17 -2.17
N CYS A 159 0.84 -18.41 -2.14
CA CYS A 159 0.04 -18.78 -3.31
C CYS A 159 -1.01 -17.69 -3.55
N ASP A 160 -0.86 -16.91 -4.62
CA ASP A 160 -1.72 -15.77 -4.95
C ASP A 160 -2.62 -16.15 -6.13
N VAL A 161 -3.85 -16.57 -5.84
CA VAL A 161 -4.87 -16.89 -6.86
C VAL A 161 -5.72 -15.67 -7.13
N VAL A 162 -5.68 -15.17 -8.36
CA VAL A 162 -6.49 -14.05 -8.80
C VAL A 162 -7.16 -14.41 -10.14
N GLY A 163 -8.49 -14.55 -10.13
CA GLY A 163 -9.22 -15.05 -11.29
C GLY A 163 -8.77 -16.47 -11.66
N ASP A 164 -8.22 -16.63 -12.85
CA ASP A 164 -7.75 -17.91 -13.41
C ASP A 164 -6.22 -18.08 -13.36
N ILE A 165 -5.51 -17.21 -12.63
CA ILE A 165 -4.05 -17.26 -12.50
C ILE A 165 -3.66 -17.51 -11.05
N CYS A 166 -2.71 -18.43 -10.84
CA CYS A 166 -2.01 -18.63 -9.58
C CYS A 166 -0.52 -18.27 -9.74
N MET A 167 -0.03 -17.37 -8.91
CA MET A 167 1.38 -17.05 -8.77
C MET A 167 1.89 -17.62 -7.45
N VAL A 168 2.94 -18.41 -7.50
CA VAL A 168 3.53 -19.09 -6.34
C VAL A 168 4.94 -18.59 -6.12
N GLY A 169 5.31 -18.36 -4.86
CA GLY A 169 6.66 -17.92 -4.52
C GLY A 169 6.97 -17.96 -3.03
N ILE A 170 8.20 -17.60 -2.67
CA ILE A 170 8.67 -17.46 -1.29
C ILE A 170 8.38 -16.03 -0.82
N ASP A 171 7.56 -15.89 0.20
CA ASP A 171 7.28 -14.60 0.84
C ASP A 171 8.47 -14.16 1.70
N THR A 172 9.19 -13.14 1.25
CA THR A 172 10.33 -12.58 1.97
C THR A 172 9.96 -11.45 2.93
N THR A 173 8.72 -10.98 2.88
CA THR A 173 8.20 -9.92 3.77
C THR A 173 7.70 -10.49 5.10
N GLY A 174 7.23 -11.74 5.09
CA GLY A 174 6.65 -12.40 6.26
C GLY A 174 5.17 -12.07 6.49
N ASP A 175 4.64 -12.46 7.66
CA ASP A 175 3.23 -12.31 8.01
C ASP A 175 2.81 -10.83 8.18
N MET A 176 3.75 -9.94 8.45
CA MET A 176 3.51 -8.50 8.57
C MET A 176 3.78 -7.81 7.24
N ALA A 177 2.72 -7.51 6.48
CA ALA A 177 2.85 -6.72 5.25
C ALA A 177 3.45 -5.33 5.54
N LEU A 178 4.23 -4.77 4.59
CA LEU A 178 5.00 -3.54 4.77
C LEU A 178 4.15 -2.29 5.11
N HIS A 179 2.86 -2.31 4.81
CA HIS A 179 1.95 -1.23 5.22
C HIS A 179 1.62 -1.25 6.72
N LYS A 180 1.91 -2.35 7.44
CA LYS A 180 1.76 -2.42 8.90
C LYS A 180 3.02 -1.85 9.55
N ARG A 181 3.15 -0.53 9.54
CA ARG A 181 4.29 0.16 10.13
C ARG A 181 4.32 -0.02 11.65
N GLY A 182 5.47 -0.35 12.20
CA GLY A 182 5.66 -0.53 13.64
C GLY A 182 5.40 0.73 14.49
N TYR A 183 5.40 1.92 13.86
CA TYR A 183 5.13 3.18 14.56
C TYR A 183 3.65 3.42 14.88
N ARG A 184 2.72 2.65 14.34
CA ARG A 184 1.27 2.87 14.53
C ARG A 184 0.79 2.27 15.86
N VAL A 185 1.11 2.92 16.96
CA VAL A 185 0.65 2.56 18.30
C VAL A 185 -0.73 3.14 18.62
N PHE A 186 -1.10 4.26 17.99
CA PHE A 186 -2.46 4.79 17.96
C PHE A 186 -3.09 4.43 16.62
N ASP A 187 -4.08 3.53 16.63
CA ASP A 187 -4.79 3.09 15.44
C ASP A 187 -6.14 3.82 15.31
N HIS A 188 -6.16 4.84 14.45
CA HIS A 188 -7.38 5.57 14.13
C HIS A 188 -8.25 4.73 13.20
N PRO A 189 -9.59 4.56 13.47
CA PRO A 189 -10.47 3.68 12.69
C PRO A 189 -10.55 3.98 11.20
N ALA A 190 -10.27 5.21 10.79
CA ALA A 190 -10.24 5.65 9.39
C ALA A 190 -8.83 6.00 8.91
N ALA A 191 -7.79 5.44 9.57
CA ALA A 191 -6.42 5.72 9.20
C ALA A 191 -6.13 5.28 7.75
N LEU A 192 -5.47 6.15 7.01
CA LEU A 192 -4.96 5.84 5.68
C LEU A 192 -3.83 4.81 5.79
N ARG A 193 -3.77 3.85 4.86
CA ARG A 193 -2.62 2.95 4.78
C ARG A 193 -1.36 3.76 4.47
N PRO A 194 -0.24 3.53 5.17
CA PRO A 194 1.02 4.23 4.90
C PRO A 194 1.49 4.15 3.45
N THR A 195 1.25 3.01 2.77
CA THR A 195 1.57 2.85 1.34
C THR A 195 0.81 3.82 0.44
N ILE A 196 -0.47 4.08 0.75
CA ILE A 196 -1.29 5.07 0.03
C ILE A 196 -0.85 6.49 0.42
N ALA A 197 -0.57 6.75 1.69
CA ALA A 197 -0.06 8.04 2.17
C ALA A 197 1.24 8.43 1.43
N TYR A 198 2.19 7.50 1.34
CA TYR A 198 3.41 7.68 0.57
C TYR A 198 3.13 7.94 -0.92
N ALA A 199 2.23 7.17 -1.53
CA ALA A 199 1.87 7.38 -2.93
C ALA A 199 1.25 8.76 -3.17
N MET A 200 0.38 9.25 -2.28
CA MET A 200 -0.19 10.60 -2.37
C MET A 200 0.88 11.70 -2.29
N ILE A 201 1.90 11.52 -1.45
CA ILE A 201 3.05 12.42 -1.36
C ILE A 201 3.81 12.48 -2.70
N LYS A 202 4.00 11.32 -3.35
CA LYS A 202 4.65 11.24 -4.68
C LYS A 202 3.78 11.81 -5.79
N ILE A 203 2.47 11.55 -5.78
CA ILE A 203 1.50 12.10 -6.75
C ILE A 203 1.39 13.62 -6.62
N ALA A 204 1.48 14.17 -5.40
CA ALA A 204 1.49 15.60 -5.16
C ALA A 204 2.82 16.27 -5.54
N ASP A 205 3.82 15.49 -5.95
CA ASP A 205 5.16 15.94 -6.31
C ASP A 205 5.80 16.81 -5.23
N VAL A 206 5.81 16.33 -3.98
CA VAL A 206 6.40 17.03 -2.83
C VAL A 206 7.90 17.17 -3.01
N LYS A 207 8.44 18.36 -2.75
CA LYS A 207 9.86 18.69 -2.83
C LYS A 207 10.41 19.10 -1.47
N GLU A 208 11.73 19.01 -1.31
CA GLU A 208 12.41 19.51 -0.12
C GLU A 208 12.18 21.03 0.08
N LYS A 209 12.10 21.46 1.32
CA LYS A 209 11.86 22.84 1.78
C LYS A 209 10.42 23.34 1.61
N GLU A 210 9.52 22.57 1.00
CA GLU A 210 8.10 22.91 0.90
C GLU A 210 7.38 22.83 2.25
N ILE A 211 6.25 23.50 2.33
CA ILE A 211 5.29 23.43 3.44
C ILE A 211 4.22 22.42 3.07
N LEU A 212 4.10 21.35 3.84
CA LEU A 212 3.07 20.32 3.70
C LEU A 212 2.12 20.35 4.89
N LEU A 213 0.83 20.48 4.59
CA LEU A 213 -0.27 20.47 5.55
C LEU A 213 -1.18 19.25 5.35
N ASP A 214 -1.46 18.53 6.43
CA ASP A 214 -2.59 17.59 6.50
C ASP A 214 -3.67 18.15 7.42
N PRO A 215 -4.76 18.73 6.87
CA PRO A 215 -5.82 19.36 7.66
C PRO A 215 -6.81 18.38 8.31
N PHE A 216 -6.66 17.09 8.06
CA PHE A 216 -7.46 15.99 8.64
C PHE A 216 -6.54 14.88 9.11
N CYS A 217 -5.49 15.21 9.87
CA CYS A 217 -4.32 14.33 10.05
C CYS A 217 -4.62 13.02 10.80
N GLY A 218 -5.68 12.95 11.60
CA GLY A 218 -6.04 11.75 12.35
C GLY A 218 -4.84 11.19 13.14
N GLY A 219 -4.38 9.98 12.79
CA GLY A 219 -3.19 9.35 13.38
C GLY A 219 -1.85 9.79 12.76
N GLY A 220 -1.81 10.80 11.88
CA GLY A 220 -0.60 11.42 11.35
C GLY A 220 0.09 10.66 10.21
N SER A 221 -0.53 9.66 9.59
CA SER A 221 0.12 8.77 8.62
C SER A 221 0.81 9.49 7.45
N ILE A 222 0.16 10.50 6.85
CA ILE A 222 0.71 11.26 5.70
C ILE A 222 1.97 12.01 6.14
N LEU A 223 1.90 12.74 7.25
CA LEU A 223 3.00 13.56 7.74
C LEU A 223 4.18 12.71 8.21
N ILE A 224 3.93 11.57 8.86
CA ILE A 224 4.96 10.64 9.31
C ILE A 224 5.67 10.03 8.10
N GLU A 225 4.95 9.56 7.07
CA GLU A 225 5.56 9.04 5.86
C GLU A 225 6.38 10.12 5.13
N ALA A 226 5.91 11.37 5.09
CA ALA A 226 6.67 12.49 4.54
C ALA A 226 7.95 12.78 5.35
N ALA A 227 7.84 12.85 6.69
CA ALA A 227 8.97 13.10 7.58
C ALA A 227 10.06 12.01 7.55
N CYS A 228 9.67 10.76 7.25
CA CYS A 228 10.62 9.66 7.08
C CYS A 228 11.42 9.76 5.77
N VAL A 229 10.86 10.38 4.73
CA VAL A 229 11.46 10.44 3.38
C VAL A 229 12.22 11.74 3.16
N TYR A 230 11.65 12.86 3.61
CA TYR A 230 12.19 14.19 3.39
C TYR A 230 12.85 14.75 4.66
N LYS A 231 13.98 15.43 4.48
CA LYS A 231 14.77 15.96 5.61
C LYS A 231 14.39 17.39 5.99
N LYS A 232 13.93 18.19 5.04
CA LYS A 232 13.79 19.65 5.16
C LYS A 232 12.37 20.16 4.92
N LEU A 233 11.33 19.33 5.04
CA LEU A 233 9.94 19.77 4.96
C LEU A 233 9.52 20.51 6.23
N ARG A 234 8.64 21.50 6.07
CA ARG A 234 7.86 22.08 7.18
C ARG A 234 6.50 21.38 7.22
N LEU A 235 6.25 20.60 8.26
CA LEU A 235 5.11 19.68 8.35
C LEU A 235 4.11 20.14 9.38
N PHE A 236 2.86 20.32 8.97
CA PHE A 236 1.76 20.72 9.84
C PHE A 236 0.61 19.71 9.76
N GLY A 237 0.12 19.29 10.92
CA GLY A 237 -1.05 18.40 11.04
C GLY A 237 -2.15 19.07 11.85
N ILE A 238 -3.36 19.08 11.32
CA ILE A 238 -4.53 19.57 12.02
C ILE A 238 -5.55 18.47 12.18
N ASP A 239 -6.18 18.39 13.34
CA ASP A 239 -7.38 17.61 13.57
C ASP A 239 -8.27 18.34 14.59
N VAL A 240 -9.57 18.25 14.42
CA VAL A 240 -10.54 18.89 15.32
C VAL A 240 -10.58 18.20 16.70
N PHE A 241 -10.15 16.94 16.77
CA PHE A 241 -10.14 16.16 18.01
C PHE A 241 -8.74 16.14 18.63
N ALA A 242 -8.61 16.71 19.84
CA ALA A 242 -7.35 16.68 20.60
C ALA A 242 -6.80 15.26 20.84
N GLN A 243 -7.68 14.25 20.93
CA GLN A 243 -7.27 12.86 21.06
C GLN A 243 -6.52 12.35 19.83
N ASN A 244 -6.95 12.74 18.61
CA ASN A 244 -6.26 12.39 17.36
C ASN A 244 -4.88 13.04 17.31
N ILE A 245 -4.77 14.31 17.71
CA ILE A 245 -3.49 15.03 17.79
C ILE A 245 -2.51 14.35 18.78
N LYS A 246 -2.99 13.94 19.96
CA LYS A 246 -2.17 13.15 20.90
C LYS A 246 -1.73 11.83 20.29
N GLY A 247 -2.64 11.12 19.60
CA GLY A 247 -2.35 9.86 18.93
C GLY A 247 -1.36 10.02 17.78
N ALA A 248 -1.51 11.06 16.96
CA ALA A 248 -0.57 11.39 15.89
C ALA A 248 0.83 11.69 16.42
N TYR A 249 0.92 12.45 17.51
CA TYR A 249 2.18 12.73 18.18
C TYR A 249 2.85 11.44 18.69
N LEU A 250 2.11 10.54 19.34
CA LEU A 250 2.63 9.24 19.80
C LEU A 250 3.15 8.40 18.64
N ASN A 251 2.41 8.32 17.55
CA ASN A 251 2.86 7.64 16.32
C ASN A 251 4.14 8.26 15.76
N ALA A 252 4.24 9.61 15.75
CA ALA A 252 5.42 10.33 15.29
C ALA A 252 6.65 10.09 16.21
N VAL A 253 6.44 9.97 17.53
CA VAL A 253 7.48 9.59 18.49
C VAL A 253 7.99 8.18 18.19
N CYS A 254 7.09 7.21 18.01
CA CYS A 254 7.46 5.83 17.68
C CYS A 254 8.17 5.72 16.32
N ALA A 255 7.87 6.64 15.38
CA ALA A 255 8.56 6.74 14.09
C ALA A 255 9.90 7.49 14.15
N GLY A 256 10.26 8.10 15.30
CA GLY A 256 11.47 8.91 15.47
C GLY A 256 11.43 10.27 14.73
N VAL A 257 10.23 10.80 14.42
CA VAL A 257 10.06 12.01 13.61
C VAL A 257 9.22 13.11 14.30
N SER A 258 8.92 12.98 15.58
CA SER A 258 8.06 13.93 16.31
C SER A 258 8.58 15.37 16.30
N GLY A 259 9.90 15.56 16.31
CA GLY A 259 10.52 16.89 16.22
C GLY A 259 10.42 17.58 14.86
N LYS A 260 9.93 16.88 13.81
CA LYS A 260 9.77 17.42 12.47
C LYS A 260 8.35 17.89 12.15
N ILE A 261 7.36 17.56 12.99
CA ILE A 261 5.94 17.76 12.69
C ILE A 261 5.31 18.65 13.76
N THR A 262 4.63 19.70 13.35
CA THR A 262 3.81 20.53 14.23
C THR A 262 2.36 20.06 14.16
N PHE A 263 1.83 19.60 15.29
CA PHE A 263 0.43 19.18 15.42
C PHE A 263 -0.42 20.22 16.14
N ILE A 264 -1.59 20.57 15.58
CA ILE A 264 -2.47 21.65 16.04
C ILE A 264 -3.90 21.10 16.16
N VAL A 265 -4.57 21.36 17.29
CA VAL A 265 -6.02 21.16 17.39
C VAL A 265 -6.71 22.30 16.66
N GLY A 266 -7.46 22.01 15.60
CA GLY A 266 -8.05 23.04 14.75
C GLY A 266 -9.10 22.52 13.79
N ASP A 267 -9.84 23.44 13.17
CA ASP A 267 -10.92 23.17 12.23
C ASP A 267 -10.45 23.41 10.79
N ALA A 268 -10.40 22.34 9.98
CA ALA A 268 -10.02 22.38 8.57
C ALA A 268 -10.88 23.34 7.70
N THR A 269 -12.04 23.75 8.18
CA THR A 269 -12.88 24.73 7.51
C THR A 269 -12.47 26.20 7.77
N LYS A 270 -11.43 26.40 8.59
CA LYS A 270 -10.95 27.73 9.04
C LYS A 270 -9.44 27.85 8.91
N LEU A 271 -8.84 27.23 7.91
CA LEU A 271 -7.38 27.24 7.71
C LEU A 271 -6.82 28.64 7.53
N ASP A 272 -7.56 29.50 6.85
CA ASP A 272 -7.23 30.92 6.64
C ASP A 272 -7.21 31.78 7.93
N ARG A 273 -7.70 31.23 9.05
CA ARG A 273 -7.58 31.86 10.38
C ARG A 273 -6.44 31.26 11.21
N ILE A 274 -5.95 30.08 10.83
CA ILE A 274 -4.89 29.35 11.55
C ILE A 274 -3.53 29.67 10.92
N PHE A 275 -3.49 29.80 9.58
CA PHE A 275 -2.27 30.06 8.82
C PHE A 275 -2.32 31.43 8.16
N ASN A 276 -1.24 32.17 8.31
CA ASN A 276 -0.96 33.44 7.61
C ASN A 276 0.20 33.30 6.62
N ILE A 277 0.49 32.07 6.20
CA ILE A 277 1.56 31.70 5.26
C ILE A 277 0.99 30.90 4.10
N ASP A 278 1.61 31.01 2.94
CA ASP A 278 1.28 30.17 1.81
C ASP A 278 1.74 28.73 2.04
N VAL A 279 0.87 27.77 1.72
CA VAL A 279 1.12 26.33 1.85
C VAL A 279 1.33 25.73 0.47
N ASP A 280 2.45 25.03 0.26
CA ASP A 280 2.78 24.46 -1.04
C ASP A 280 1.97 23.19 -1.32
N LYS A 281 1.80 22.34 -0.32
CA LYS A 281 1.12 21.05 -0.46
C LYS A 281 0.10 20.84 0.65
N ILE A 282 -1.15 20.57 0.27
CA ILE A 282 -2.20 20.11 1.18
C ILE A 282 -2.51 18.67 0.81
N ILE A 283 -2.18 17.70 1.67
CA ILE A 283 -2.42 16.28 1.39
C ILE A 283 -3.29 15.71 2.48
N CYS A 284 -4.46 15.15 2.13
CA CYS A 284 -5.41 14.73 3.16
C CYS A 284 -6.31 13.56 2.78
N ASN A 285 -6.82 12.92 3.84
CA ASN A 285 -7.85 11.89 3.82
C ASN A 285 -9.05 12.36 4.67
N PRO A 286 -9.93 13.22 4.14
CA PRO A 286 -11.02 13.80 4.92
C PRO A 286 -12.08 12.76 5.28
N PRO A 287 -12.98 13.04 6.24
CA PRO A 287 -14.06 12.14 6.61
C PRO A 287 -15.05 11.92 5.46
N TYR A 288 -15.46 10.63 5.25
CA TYR A 288 -16.41 10.24 4.20
C TYR A 288 -17.85 10.05 4.71
N GLY A 289 -18.06 10.15 6.02
CA GLY A 289 -19.35 9.87 6.66
C GLY A 289 -19.73 8.38 6.74
N ILE A 290 -18.77 7.46 6.52
CA ILE A 290 -19.03 6.01 6.54
C ILE A 290 -18.75 5.41 7.93
N ARG A 291 -17.66 5.82 8.60
CA ARG A 291 -17.19 5.25 9.88
C ARG A 291 -17.01 6.26 11.02
N GLN A 292 -16.99 7.56 10.72
CA GLN A 292 -16.55 8.60 11.66
C GLN A 292 -17.68 9.40 12.33
N LEU A 293 -18.92 9.25 11.87
CA LEU A 293 -20.03 10.04 12.37
C LEU A 293 -21.03 9.15 13.12
N ARG A 294 -20.85 9.00 14.42
CA ARG A 294 -21.94 8.59 15.33
C ARG A 294 -22.99 9.69 15.29
N GLY A 295 -24.23 9.36 14.92
CA GLY A 295 -25.36 10.29 15.03
C GLY A 295 -25.81 11.02 13.75
N GLY A 296 -25.80 10.37 12.56
CA GLY A 296 -26.61 10.86 11.42
C GLY A 296 -26.07 12.01 10.57
N ARG A 297 -24.85 12.49 10.79
CA ARG A 297 -24.25 13.66 10.09
C ARG A 297 -23.76 13.44 8.66
N ARG A 298 -24.26 12.40 7.97
CA ARG A 298 -23.91 12.17 6.53
C ARG A 298 -24.32 13.33 5.61
N LYS A 299 -25.32 14.10 5.99
CA LYS A 299 -25.81 15.28 5.24
C LYS A 299 -24.84 16.47 5.29
N GLU A 300 -23.91 16.50 6.24
CA GLU A 300 -22.96 17.61 6.45
C GLU A 300 -21.66 17.49 5.60
N ILE A 301 -21.39 16.32 4.98
CA ILE A 301 -20.15 16.12 4.21
C ILE A 301 -19.99 17.07 3.03
N PRO A 302 -21.01 17.34 2.19
CA PRO A 302 -20.88 18.31 1.11
C PRO A 302 -20.51 19.71 1.62
N GLN A 303 -21.16 20.16 2.72
CA GLN A 303 -20.90 21.46 3.34
C GLN A 303 -19.48 21.53 3.95
N LEU A 304 -18.99 20.41 4.53
CA LEU A 304 -17.62 20.32 5.02
C LEU A 304 -16.63 20.54 3.88
N TYR A 305 -16.82 19.87 2.74
CA TYR A 305 -15.92 19.99 1.59
C TYR A 305 -16.00 21.39 0.96
N ASP A 306 -17.19 21.98 0.81
CA ASP A 306 -17.37 23.36 0.33
C ASP A 306 -16.57 24.34 1.20
N LYS A 307 -16.73 24.28 2.53
CA LYS A 307 -16.03 25.16 3.49
C LYS A 307 -14.51 24.89 3.50
N PHE A 308 -14.11 23.61 3.46
CA PHE A 308 -12.71 23.23 3.41
C PHE A 308 -12.01 23.81 2.17
N PHE A 309 -12.54 23.59 0.97
CA PHE A 309 -11.94 24.13 -0.25
C PHE A 309 -11.93 25.66 -0.30
N SER A 310 -12.99 26.30 0.21
CA SER A 310 -13.04 27.77 0.35
C SER A 310 -11.94 28.30 1.27
N SER A 311 -11.62 27.61 2.37
CA SER A 311 -10.58 28.02 3.30
C SER A 311 -9.17 27.65 2.77
N ALA A 312 -9.04 26.43 2.21
CA ALA A 312 -7.78 25.93 1.64
C ALA A 312 -7.29 26.78 0.46
N SER A 313 -8.20 27.23 -0.42
CA SER A 313 -7.84 28.06 -1.58
C SER A 313 -7.19 29.39 -1.21
N LYS A 314 -7.46 29.92 -0.01
CA LYS A 314 -6.90 31.19 0.47
C LYS A 314 -5.46 31.06 0.96
N ILE A 315 -5.09 29.88 1.49
CA ILE A 315 -3.75 29.63 2.02
C ILE A 315 -2.88 28.82 1.06
N LEU A 316 -3.44 28.30 -0.03
CA LEU A 316 -2.70 27.56 -1.04
C LEU A 316 -1.78 28.51 -1.80
N ALA A 317 -0.50 28.17 -1.95
CA ALA A 317 0.44 28.88 -2.81
C ALA A 317 -0.04 28.93 -4.26
N ASN A 318 0.45 29.84 -5.08
CA ASN A 318 0.00 29.96 -6.48
C ASN A 318 0.24 28.66 -7.27
N ASN A 319 1.40 28.04 -7.10
CA ASN A 319 1.73 26.72 -7.68
C ASN A 319 1.45 25.57 -6.70
N GLY A 320 0.68 25.84 -5.66
CA GLY A 320 0.37 24.87 -4.63
C GLY A 320 -0.63 23.81 -5.09
N VAL A 321 -0.57 22.65 -4.45
CA VAL A 321 -1.36 21.46 -4.82
C VAL A 321 -2.12 20.93 -3.62
N ILE A 322 -3.39 20.61 -3.81
CA ILE A 322 -4.21 19.81 -2.89
C ILE A 322 -4.30 18.40 -3.45
N CYS A 323 -3.78 17.40 -2.71
CA CYS A 323 -3.93 16.00 -3.03
C CYS A 323 -4.88 15.35 -2.02
N ILE A 324 -6.03 14.91 -2.46
CA ILE A 324 -7.11 14.42 -1.59
C ILE A 324 -7.59 13.03 -2.03
N ILE A 325 -7.76 12.12 -1.07
CA ILE A 325 -8.36 10.80 -1.33
C ILE A 325 -9.77 10.73 -0.76
N THR A 326 -10.73 10.24 -1.56
CA THR A 326 -12.12 10.06 -1.12
C THR A 326 -12.90 9.11 -2.03
N PRO A 327 -13.86 8.33 -1.52
CA PRO A 327 -14.84 7.61 -2.34
C PRO A 327 -15.97 8.53 -2.87
N LYS A 328 -16.04 9.80 -2.43
CA LYS A 328 -17.11 10.75 -2.74
C LYS A 328 -16.82 11.57 -4.00
N ARG A 329 -16.54 10.89 -5.13
CA ARG A 329 -16.15 11.49 -6.41
C ARG A 329 -17.00 12.68 -6.85
N LYS A 330 -18.35 12.54 -6.85
CA LYS A 330 -19.27 13.61 -7.25
C LYS A 330 -19.21 14.81 -6.31
N THR A 331 -19.14 14.57 -5.00
CA THR A 331 -19.10 15.62 -3.99
C THR A 331 -17.85 16.48 -4.09
N ILE A 332 -16.68 15.85 -4.34
CA ILE A 332 -15.43 16.60 -4.57
C ILE A 332 -15.54 17.48 -5.79
N LYS A 333 -16.00 16.94 -6.93
CA LYS A 333 -16.12 17.73 -8.18
C LYS A 333 -17.00 18.96 -7.98
N LEU A 334 -18.16 18.80 -7.35
CA LEU A 334 -19.06 19.92 -7.05
C LEU A 334 -18.45 20.94 -6.10
N ALA A 335 -17.69 20.52 -5.09
CA ALA A 335 -17.08 21.44 -4.14
C ALA A 335 -15.89 22.22 -4.77
N VAL A 336 -15.11 21.56 -5.64
CA VAL A 336 -14.03 22.20 -6.39
C VAL A 336 -14.59 23.21 -7.40
N ASP A 337 -15.65 22.89 -8.12
CA ASP A 337 -16.30 23.80 -9.08
C ASP A 337 -16.80 25.10 -8.43
N LYS A 338 -17.25 25.05 -7.16
CA LYS A 338 -17.66 26.22 -6.39
C LYS A 338 -16.49 27.07 -5.88
N SER A 339 -15.30 26.52 -5.84
CA SER A 339 -14.09 27.20 -5.42
C SER A 339 -13.34 27.78 -6.63
N LYS A 340 -12.30 28.59 -6.41
CA LYS A 340 -11.41 29.06 -7.47
C LYS A 340 -10.33 28.02 -7.82
N LEU A 341 -10.67 26.73 -7.72
CA LEU A 341 -9.76 25.62 -7.92
C LEU A 341 -10.18 24.79 -9.14
N GLN A 342 -9.26 23.99 -9.66
CA GLN A 342 -9.52 23.02 -10.73
C GLN A 342 -8.82 21.69 -10.45
N ILE A 343 -9.40 20.61 -11.01
CA ILE A 343 -8.84 19.26 -10.91
C ILE A 343 -7.91 19.05 -12.11
N TYR A 344 -6.62 18.80 -11.82
CA TYR A 344 -5.61 18.49 -12.84
C TYR A 344 -5.47 16.98 -13.07
N HIS A 345 -5.70 16.18 -12.02
CA HIS A 345 -5.55 14.73 -12.11
C HIS A 345 -6.59 14.03 -11.25
N GLU A 346 -7.08 12.90 -11.73
CA GLU A 346 -7.97 11.99 -11.01
C GLU A 346 -7.49 10.55 -11.22
N ARG A 347 -7.37 9.81 -10.13
CA ARG A 347 -6.90 8.41 -10.14
C ARG A 347 -7.79 7.53 -9.27
N GLU A 348 -8.21 6.40 -9.81
CA GLU A 348 -8.91 5.37 -9.06
C GLU A 348 -7.92 4.48 -8.30
N VAL A 349 -8.23 4.21 -7.02
CA VAL A 349 -7.44 3.33 -6.15
C VAL A 349 -8.35 2.50 -5.26
N TYR A 350 -7.81 1.41 -4.71
CA TYR A 350 -8.55 0.57 -3.78
C TYR A 350 -8.00 0.73 -2.35
N HIS A 351 -8.82 1.26 -1.45
CA HIS A 351 -8.45 1.48 -0.05
C HIS A 351 -9.38 0.71 0.90
N GLY A 352 -8.82 -0.25 1.65
CA GLY A 352 -9.59 -1.03 2.65
C GLY A 352 -10.79 -1.77 2.07
N GLY A 353 -10.67 -2.30 0.84
CA GLY A 353 -11.76 -2.98 0.12
C GLY A 353 -12.78 -2.04 -0.53
N LEU A 354 -12.59 -0.72 -0.43
CA LEU A 354 -13.45 0.28 -1.04
C LEU A 354 -12.74 0.94 -2.23
N LYS A 355 -13.50 1.20 -3.28
CA LYS A 355 -13.08 2.05 -4.38
C LYS A 355 -13.03 3.51 -3.91
N ALA A 356 -11.88 4.14 -4.07
CA ALA A 356 -11.64 5.54 -3.75
C ALA A 356 -10.94 6.24 -4.92
N TYR A 357 -10.89 7.56 -4.86
CA TYR A 357 -10.28 8.39 -5.89
C TYR A 357 -9.29 9.36 -5.25
N ILE A 358 -8.10 9.44 -5.81
CA ILE A 358 -7.12 10.48 -5.50
C ILE A 358 -7.28 11.59 -6.53
N PHE A 359 -7.46 12.81 -6.05
CA PHE A 359 -7.54 14.00 -6.87
C PHE A 359 -6.33 14.91 -6.61
N VAL A 360 -5.78 15.48 -7.67
CA VAL A 360 -4.79 16.56 -7.62
C VAL A 360 -5.49 17.82 -8.09
N ILE A 361 -5.51 18.82 -7.24
CA ILE A 361 -6.30 20.04 -7.39
C ILE A 361 -5.35 21.22 -7.14
N GLY A 362 -5.47 22.26 -7.94
CA GLY A 362 -4.70 23.50 -7.78
C GLY A 362 -5.54 24.73 -8.11
N LYS A 363 -4.94 25.91 -8.05
CA LYS A 363 -5.60 27.15 -8.48
C LYS A 363 -5.87 27.11 -9.99
N ARG A 364 -6.93 27.77 -10.42
CA ARG A 364 -7.14 28.03 -11.87
C ARG A 364 -6.14 29.08 -12.32
N ASP A 365 -5.56 28.85 -13.49
CA ASP A 365 -4.72 29.82 -14.19
C ASP A 365 -5.50 31.08 -14.55
#